data_7380f54c19346b79d789a97321670a27
#
_entry.id   7380f54c19346b79d789a97321670a27
#
_cell.length_a   1.000
_cell.length_b   1.000
_cell.length_c   1.000
_cell.angle_alpha   90.00
_cell.angle_beta   90.00
_cell.angle_gamma   90.00
#
_symmetry.space_group_name_H-M   'P 1'
#
loop_
_entity.id
_entity.type
_entity.pdbx_description
1 polymer ?
#
loop_
_entity_poly.entity_id
_entity_poly.type
_entity_poly.pdbx_seq_one_letter_code
_entity_poly.pdbx_strand_id
1 'polypeptide(L)'
;MNIKSLLLGSAAALVAVTGARAADAIVVAEPEPVDYVRVCDVYGKGFYYIPGTETCLSIGGYVRFQVNVAGDPAVNLEGDDYQVRRRVRARLNFDAREETELGTLRAFARLQATNTSGASNGVAMEQAYIQLGGLLMGYRDTLWSSGIGGLEDGLLTDTDLIVGDFNTNQVNYTFAVGGFSATVGLEDDSTGDVVPDVHGKLVYSGAWGGAYLSAVYDETFNDEDVSDLFTSDTFTLSGTFPTLLEDGDNGAFALKGGVLHKDLIAPESQLKIEGHYAFDPTVYAVTSGLTSAATF
;
A
#
# COMPACT_ATOMS: atom_id res chain seq x y z
N MET A 1 52.59 -71.75 -32.76
CA MET A 1 52.59 -70.30 -32.39
C MET A 1 53.76 -70.11 -31.44
N ASN A 2 54.68 -69.25 -31.78
CA ASN A 2 55.89 -69.03 -31.02
C ASN A 2 55.64 -68.03 -29.89
N ILE A 3 55.83 -68.45 -28.64
CA ILE A 3 55.61 -67.63 -27.43
C ILE A 3 56.38 -66.30 -27.48
N LYS A 4 57.53 -66.31 -28.16
CA LYS A 4 58.35 -65.09 -28.36
C LYS A 4 57.64 -63.98 -29.20
N SER A 5 56.85 -64.36 -30.19
CA SER A 5 56.10 -63.41 -30.99
C SER A 5 54.84 -62.83 -30.26
N LEU A 6 54.31 -63.67 -29.35
CA LEU A 6 53.20 -63.22 -28.51
C LEU A 6 53.64 -62.18 -27.45
N LEU A 7 54.83 -62.41 -26.88
CA LEU A 7 55.41 -61.47 -25.89
C LEU A 7 55.87 -60.14 -26.52
N LEU A 8 56.39 -60.15 -27.76
CA LEU A 8 56.75 -58.96 -28.45
C LEU A 8 55.53 -58.14 -28.93
N GLY A 9 54.43 -58.81 -29.26
CA GLY A 9 53.21 -58.16 -29.64
C GLY A 9 52.54 -57.47 -28.45
N SER A 10 52.58 -58.11 -27.26
CA SER A 10 52.02 -57.52 -26.02
C SER A 10 52.82 -56.34 -25.48
N ALA A 11 54.15 -56.37 -25.64
CA ALA A 11 55.03 -55.24 -25.24
C ALA A 11 54.85 -54.03 -26.15
N ALA A 12 54.64 -54.23 -27.47
CA ALA A 12 54.35 -53.16 -28.39
C ALA A 12 52.96 -52.48 -28.12
N ALA A 13 51.97 -53.30 -27.74
CA ALA A 13 50.64 -52.75 -27.39
C ALA A 13 50.66 -51.93 -26.09
N LEU A 14 51.53 -52.28 -25.12
CA LEU A 14 51.66 -51.53 -23.88
C LEU A 14 52.38 -50.16 -24.08
N VAL A 15 53.36 -50.09 -25.01
CA VAL A 15 54.04 -48.84 -25.34
C VAL A 15 53.15 -47.89 -26.19
N ALA A 16 52.23 -48.42 -26.99
CA ALA A 16 51.29 -47.62 -27.74
C ALA A 16 50.24 -46.94 -26.88
N VAL A 17 49.92 -47.51 -25.73
CA VAL A 17 48.90 -46.93 -24.80
C VAL A 17 49.49 -45.78 -23.94
N THR A 18 50.81 -45.71 -23.75
CA THR A 18 51.41 -44.65 -22.95
C THR A 18 51.66 -43.32 -23.72
N GLY A 19 51.45 -43.30 -25.04
CA GLY A 19 51.61 -42.11 -25.87
C GLY A 19 50.38 -41.25 -26.12
N ALA A 20 49.18 -41.65 -25.64
CA ALA A 20 47.95 -40.93 -25.86
C ALA A 20 47.42 -40.23 -24.55
N ARG A 21 48.31 -39.58 -23.81
CA ARG A 21 47.93 -38.65 -22.76
C ARG A 21 48.30 -37.22 -23.20
N ALA A 22 47.77 -36.77 -24.32
CA ALA A 22 47.45 -35.37 -24.45
C ALA A 22 46.07 -35.16 -23.75
N ALA A 23 46.11 -35.16 -22.42
CA ALA A 23 45.04 -34.53 -21.67
C ALA A 23 45.13 -33.05 -22.07
N ASP A 24 44.26 -32.63 -22.97
CA ASP A 24 43.91 -31.24 -23.11
C ASP A 24 43.65 -30.76 -21.67
N ALA A 25 44.42 -29.80 -21.20
CA ALA A 25 44.19 -29.15 -19.93
C ALA A 25 42.78 -28.56 -20.08
N ILE A 26 41.81 -29.19 -19.40
CA ILE A 26 40.51 -28.56 -19.17
C ILE A 26 40.87 -27.26 -18.50
N VAL A 27 40.87 -26.16 -19.26
CA VAL A 27 40.84 -24.82 -18.73
C VAL A 27 39.52 -24.80 -17.99
N VAL A 28 39.56 -24.98 -16.67
CA VAL A 28 38.43 -24.70 -15.80
C VAL A 28 38.11 -23.27 -16.10
N ALA A 29 37.05 -23.04 -16.85
CA ALA A 29 36.54 -21.70 -17.06
C ALA A 29 36.43 -21.08 -15.66
N GLU A 30 37.19 -20.03 -15.42
CA GLU A 30 37.08 -19.26 -14.20
C GLU A 30 35.58 -18.95 -14.07
N PRO A 31 34.91 -19.32 -12.94
CA PRO A 31 33.50 -19.06 -12.79
C PRO A 31 33.32 -17.55 -13.01
N GLU A 32 32.50 -17.19 -13.99
CA GLU A 32 32.13 -15.81 -14.22
C GLU A 32 31.73 -15.21 -12.87
N PRO A 33 32.25 -14.02 -12.50
CA PRO A 33 31.87 -13.39 -11.24
C PRO A 33 30.37 -13.29 -11.21
N VAL A 34 29.73 -14.04 -10.30
CA VAL A 34 28.30 -13.91 -10.07
C VAL A 34 28.08 -12.47 -9.62
N ASP A 35 27.40 -11.69 -10.43
CA ASP A 35 26.96 -10.36 -10.02
C ASP A 35 25.97 -10.52 -8.89
N TYR A 36 26.48 -10.48 -7.65
CA TYR A 36 25.66 -10.45 -6.46
C TYR A 36 24.84 -9.16 -6.47
N VAL A 37 23.56 -9.28 -6.13
CA VAL A 37 22.70 -8.10 -5.95
C VAL A 37 23.33 -7.20 -4.90
N ARG A 38 23.72 -6.00 -5.30
CA ARG A 38 24.36 -4.98 -4.45
C ARG A 38 23.29 -4.35 -3.53
N VAL A 39 23.56 -4.31 -2.24
CA VAL A 39 22.69 -3.63 -1.26
C VAL A 39 22.68 -2.13 -1.51
N CYS A 40 21.51 -1.51 -1.42
CA CYS A 40 21.31 -0.07 -1.53
C CYS A 40 20.90 0.50 -0.17
N ASP A 41 21.86 1.03 0.59
CA ASP A 41 21.62 1.53 1.95
C ASP A 41 21.07 2.96 2.00
N VAL A 42 21.08 3.69 0.89
CA VAL A 42 20.69 5.11 0.80
C VAL A 42 19.25 5.33 1.25
N TYR A 43 18.35 4.39 0.96
CA TYR A 43 16.92 4.49 1.29
C TYR A 43 16.50 3.62 2.47
N GLY A 44 17.47 3.03 3.18
CA GLY A 44 17.25 2.19 4.34
C GLY A 44 17.29 0.70 4.06
N LYS A 45 16.91 -0.09 5.05
CA LYS A 45 17.02 -1.56 4.99
C LYS A 45 16.05 -2.16 3.98
N GLY A 46 16.51 -3.16 3.24
CA GLY A 46 15.68 -3.95 2.31
C GLY A 46 15.68 -3.44 0.88
N PHE A 47 16.42 -2.38 0.58
CA PHE A 47 16.67 -1.94 -0.79
C PHE A 47 17.92 -2.61 -1.37
N TYR A 48 17.86 -2.91 -2.66
CA TYR A 48 18.97 -3.43 -3.46
C TYR A 48 18.99 -2.77 -4.83
N TYR A 49 20.18 -2.62 -5.43
CA TYR A 49 20.30 -2.10 -6.78
C TYR A 49 19.77 -3.10 -7.79
N ILE A 50 19.00 -2.63 -8.75
CA ILE A 50 18.67 -3.43 -9.93
C ILE A 50 19.95 -3.60 -10.74
N PRO A 51 20.39 -4.83 -11.07
CA PRO A 51 21.61 -5.06 -11.81
C PRO A 51 21.71 -4.22 -13.10
N GLY A 52 22.83 -3.52 -13.25
CA GLY A 52 23.08 -2.66 -14.42
C GLY A 52 22.42 -1.28 -14.37
N THR A 53 21.82 -0.90 -13.23
CA THR A 53 21.19 0.42 -13.04
C THR A 53 21.63 1.07 -11.72
N GLU A 54 21.33 2.35 -11.56
CA GLU A 54 21.46 3.07 -10.28
C GLU A 54 20.14 3.10 -9.48
N THR A 55 19.12 2.43 -9.98
CA THR A 55 17.81 2.34 -9.34
C THR A 55 17.84 1.34 -8.20
N CYS A 56 17.40 1.76 -7.01
CA CYS A 56 17.21 0.92 -5.83
C CYS A 56 15.78 0.43 -5.77
N LEU A 57 15.59 -0.88 -5.60
CA LEU A 57 14.29 -1.53 -5.50
C LEU A 57 14.13 -2.21 -4.15
N SER A 58 12.99 -2.04 -3.51
CA SER A 58 12.55 -2.82 -2.36
C SER A 58 11.26 -3.56 -2.70
N ILE A 59 11.22 -4.84 -2.37
CA ILE A 59 10.02 -5.67 -2.47
C ILE A 59 9.64 -6.10 -1.06
N GLY A 60 8.43 -5.77 -0.65
CA GLY A 60 7.91 -6.07 0.67
C GLY A 60 6.46 -6.52 0.62
N GLY A 61 5.88 -6.76 1.77
CA GLY A 61 4.48 -7.15 1.86
C GLY A 61 4.22 -8.12 3.00
N TYR A 62 3.03 -8.74 2.98
CA TYR A 62 2.63 -9.73 3.98
C TYR A 62 1.63 -10.73 3.41
N VAL A 63 1.51 -11.86 4.10
CA VAL A 63 0.37 -12.76 3.99
C VAL A 63 -0.32 -12.78 5.35
N ARG A 64 -1.63 -12.51 5.36
CA ARG A 64 -2.45 -12.47 6.57
C ARG A 64 -3.58 -13.47 6.46
N PHE A 65 -3.75 -14.32 7.47
CA PHE A 65 -4.93 -15.14 7.68
C PHE A 65 -5.72 -14.56 8.85
N GLN A 66 -7.02 -14.37 8.65
CA GLN A 66 -7.91 -13.75 9.63
C GLN A 66 -9.18 -14.55 9.74
N VAL A 67 -9.66 -14.72 10.96
CA VAL A 67 -10.97 -15.27 11.26
C VAL A 67 -11.76 -14.20 11.99
N ASN A 68 -12.84 -13.76 11.40
CA ASN A 68 -13.78 -12.82 12.02
C ASN A 68 -15.02 -13.58 12.46
N VAL A 69 -15.39 -13.36 13.70
CA VAL A 69 -16.66 -13.85 14.25
C VAL A 69 -17.46 -12.62 14.65
N ALA A 70 -18.61 -12.42 14.05
CA ALA A 70 -19.50 -11.31 14.35
C ALA A 70 -20.88 -11.86 14.70
N GLY A 71 -21.57 -11.22 15.65
CA GLY A 71 -23.00 -11.41 15.85
C GLY A 71 -23.71 -10.95 14.59
N ASP A 72 -24.59 -11.76 14.05
CA ASP A 72 -25.38 -11.41 12.87
C ASP A 72 -26.81 -11.12 13.35
N PRO A 73 -27.30 -9.86 13.28
CA PRO A 73 -28.66 -9.53 13.60
C PRO A 73 -29.65 -10.09 12.56
N ALA A 74 -29.18 -10.43 11.37
CA ALA A 74 -29.91 -11.17 10.38
C ALA A 74 -29.50 -12.64 10.49
N VAL A 75 -30.38 -13.44 10.98
CA VAL A 75 -30.23 -14.89 11.08
C VAL A 75 -29.74 -15.44 9.75
N ASN A 76 -28.58 -16.13 9.75
CA ASN A 76 -28.08 -16.77 8.54
C ASN A 76 -29.11 -17.84 8.06
N LEU A 77 -28.90 -18.36 6.84
CA LEU A 77 -29.81 -19.35 6.24
C LEU A 77 -29.99 -20.64 7.08
N GLU A 78 -29.15 -20.85 8.09
CA GLU A 78 -29.15 -22.01 9.00
C GLU A 78 -29.75 -21.66 10.37
N GLY A 79 -30.04 -20.39 10.65
CA GLY A 79 -30.66 -19.94 11.90
C GLY A 79 -29.68 -19.64 13.03
N ASP A 80 -28.40 -19.49 12.74
CA ASP A 80 -27.38 -19.13 13.73
C ASP A 80 -27.29 -17.61 13.95
N ASP A 81 -27.09 -17.20 15.20
CA ASP A 81 -26.99 -15.80 15.62
C ASP A 81 -25.57 -15.22 15.41
N TYR A 82 -24.72 -15.91 14.66
CA TYR A 82 -23.33 -15.47 14.39
C TYR A 82 -22.88 -15.85 13.00
N GLN A 83 -21.91 -15.06 12.49
CA GLN A 83 -21.26 -15.29 11.21
C GLN A 83 -19.76 -15.48 11.41
N VAL A 84 -19.20 -16.51 10.79
CA VAL A 84 -17.76 -16.76 10.78
C VAL A 84 -17.22 -16.55 9.38
N ARG A 85 -16.39 -15.52 9.20
CA ARG A 85 -15.69 -15.23 7.94
C ARG A 85 -14.22 -15.57 8.05
N ARG A 86 -13.70 -16.29 7.10
CA ARG A 86 -12.27 -16.62 6.97
C ARG A 86 -11.72 -15.86 5.80
N ARG A 87 -10.67 -15.06 6.06
CA ARG A 87 -10.04 -14.21 5.05
C ARG A 87 -8.56 -14.53 4.95
N VAL A 88 -8.07 -14.70 3.73
CA VAL A 88 -6.64 -14.71 3.42
C VAL A 88 -6.34 -13.49 2.56
N ARG A 89 -5.33 -12.73 2.94
CA ARG A 89 -4.86 -11.57 2.17
C ARG A 89 -3.37 -11.71 1.89
N ALA A 90 -3.00 -11.54 0.64
CA ALA A 90 -1.62 -11.36 0.21
C ALA A 90 -1.44 -9.93 -0.30
N ARG A 91 -0.44 -9.21 0.18
CA ARG A 91 -0.09 -7.86 -0.26
C ARG A 91 1.37 -7.83 -0.67
N LEU A 92 1.66 -7.21 -1.82
CA LEU A 92 3.00 -6.97 -2.33
C LEU A 92 3.19 -5.48 -2.57
N ASN A 93 4.30 -4.95 -2.08
CA ASN A 93 4.72 -3.58 -2.31
C ASN A 93 6.00 -3.60 -3.13
N PHE A 94 6.05 -2.76 -4.15
CA PHE A 94 7.23 -2.48 -4.96
C PHE A 94 7.58 -1.00 -4.78
N ASP A 95 8.80 -0.70 -4.35
CA ASP A 95 9.27 0.66 -4.10
C ASP A 95 10.61 0.84 -4.82
N ALA A 96 10.59 1.52 -5.96
CA ALA A 96 11.75 1.81 -6.76
C ALA A 96 12.15 3.28 -6.58
N ARG A 97 13.43 3.55 -6.34
CA ARG A 97 13.93 4.90 -6.08
C ARG A 97 15.27 5.14 -6.77
N GLU A 98 15.44 6.38 -7.20
CA GLU A 98 16.66 6.87 -7.82
C GLU A 98 16.86 8.36 -7.49
N GLU A 99 18.11 8.78 -7.23
CA GLU A 99 18.40 10.18 -7.01
C GLU A 99 18.53 10.91 -8.35
N THR A 100 17.89 12.07 -8.43
CA THR A 100 17.97 12.97 -9.59
C THR A 100 18.38 14.37 -9.16
N GLU A 101 18.73 15.23 -10.13
CA GLU A 101 19.02 16.65 -9.85
C GLU A 101 17.83 17.41 -9.24
N LEU A 102 16.59 16.91 -9.43
CA LEU A 102 15.35 17.48 -8.91
C LEU A 102 14.89 16.84 -7.60
N GLY A 103 15.69 15.94 -7.04
CA GLY A 103 15.38 15.17 -5.84
C GLY A 103 15.15 13.70 -6.14
N THR A 104 14.74 12.95 -5.13
CA THR A 104 14.48 11.51 -5.26
C THR A 104 13.28 11.27 -6.18
N LEU A 105 13.50 10.53 -7.27
CA LEU A 105 12.44 9.94 -8.08
C LEU A 105 12.03 8.62 -7.44
N ARG A 106 10.75 8.45 -7.15
CA ARG A 106 10.17 7.24 -6.58
C ARG A 106 9.00 6.75 -7.42
N ALA A 107 8.98 5.45 -7.71
CA ALA A 107 7.83 4.76 -8.25
C ALA A 107 7.38 3.71 -7.22
N PHE A 108 6.14 3.77 -6.81
CA PHE A 108 5.56 2.85 -5.83
C PHE A 108 4.34 2.17 -6.40
N ALA A 109 4.23 0.86 -6.15
CA ALA A 109 3.02 0.10 -6.46
C ALA A 109 2.71 -0.88 -5.32
N ARG A 110 1.41 -0.97 -4.95
CA ARG A 110 0.87 -1.93 -3.98
C ARG A 110 -0.21 -2.75 -4.64
N LEU A 111 0.01 -4.06 -4.68
CA LEU A 111 -0.94 -5.03 -5.19
C LEU A 111 -1.47 -5.86 -4.04
N GLN A 112 -2.77 -6.15 -4.04
CA GLN A 112 -3.42 -6.92 -3.01
C GLN A 112 -4.39 -7.93 -3.59
N ALA A 113 -4.31 -9.15 -3.11
CA ALA A 113 -5.30 -10.20 -3.39
C ALA A 113 -5.96 -10.62 -2.08
N THR A 114 -7.27 -10.75 -2.07
CA THR A 114 -8.03 -11.16 -0.88
C THR A 114 -9.00 -12.28 -1.26
N ASN A 115 -8.94 -13.38 -0.50
CA ASN A 115 -9.95 -14.44 -0.54
C ASN A 115 -10.76 -14.39 0.76
N THR A 116 -12.07 -14.35 0.65
CA THR A 116 -12.98 -14.41 1.80
C THR A 116 -13.91 -15.60 1.62
N SER A 117 -13.78 -16.59 2.49
CA SER A 117 -14.66 -17.78 2.53
C SER A 117 -14.80 -18.50 1.18
N GLY A 118 -13.75 -18.53 0.37
CA GLY A 118 -13.76 -19.24 -0.93
C GLY A 118 -14.26 -18.40 -2.11
N ALA A 119 -14.56 -17.11 -1.92
CA ALA A 119 -14.87 -16.21 -3.03
C ALA A 119 -13.67 -16.02 -3.98
N SER A 120 -13.93 -15.47 -5.17
CA SER A 120 -12.89 -15.33 -6.20
C SER A 120 -11.71 -14.46 -5.72
N ASN A 121 -10.50 -14.83 -6.15
CA ASN A 121 -9.26 -14.16 -5.79
C ASN A 121 -8.92 -13.13 -6.89
N GLY A 122 -9.44 -11.93 -6.76
CA GLY A 122 -9.00 -10.81 -7.60
C GLY A 122 -7.69 -10.22 -7.08
N VAL A 123 -6.82 -9.76 -7.98
CA VAL A 123 -5.70 -8.88 -7.63
C VAL A 123 -6.15 -7.45 -7.92
N ALA A 124 -6.15 -6.63 -6.89
CA ALA A 124 -6.44 -5.22 -6.99
C ALA A 124 -5.16 -4.39 -6.87
N MET A 125 -5.12 -3.28 -7.58
CA MET A 125 -4.14 -2.23 -7.37
C MET A 125 -4.65 -1.35 -6.23
N GLU A 126 -3.98 -1.43 -5.09
CA GLU A 126 -4.31 -0.62 -3.91
C GLU A 126 -3.71 0.79 -4.00
N GLN A 127 -2.48 0.87 -4.51
CA GLN A 127 -1.80 2.13 -4.72
C GLN A 127 -0.85 2.03 -5.91
N ALA A 128 -0.73 3.09 -6.69
CA ALA A 128 0.29 3.24 -7.70
C ALA A 128 0.57 4.73 -7.93
N TYR A 129 1.78 5.20 -7.66
CA TYR A 129 2.13 6.60 -7.80
C TYR A 129 3.61 6.81 -8.16
N ILE A 130 3.87 7.97 -8.74
CA ILE A 130 5.20 8.51 -9.00
C ILE A 130 5.39 9.73 -8.12
N GLN A 131 6.57 9.87 -7.54
CA GLN A 131 6.96 11.04 -6.75
C GLN A 131 8.31 11.54 -7.22
N LEU A 132 8.44 12.86 -7.39
CA LEU A 132 9.71 13.54 -7.68
C LEU A 132 9.88 14.70 -6.71
N GLY A 133 10.79 14.56 -5.76
CA GLY A 133 10.92 15.50 -4.66
C GLY A 133 9.60 15.67 -3.89
N GLY A 134 9.05 16.88 -3.89
CA GLY A 134 7.76 17.18 -3.25
C GLY A 134 6.53 16.86 -4.10
N LEU A 135 6.67 16.69 -5.41
CA LEU A 135 5.55 16.41 -6.32
C LEU A 135 5.20 14.91 -6.31
N LEU A 136 3.95 14.59 -6.10
CA LEU A 136 3.41 13.24 -6.19
C LEU A 136 2.21 13.22 -7.13
N MET A 137 2.14 12.18 -7.98
CA MET A 137 1.01 11.96 -8.90
C MET A 137 0.67 10.46 -8.92
N GLY A 138 -0.60 10.12 -8.83
CA GLY A 138 -1.08 8.75 -8.96
C GLY A 138 -2.22 8.40 -8.03
N TYR A 139 -2.48 7.11 -7.88
CA TYR A 139 -3.56 6.53 -7.12
C TYR A 139 -3.07 6.06 -5.74
N ARG A 140 -3.63 6.60 -4.67
CA ARG A 140 -3.30 6.21 -3.28
C ARG A 140 -4.37 6.71 -2.30
N ASP A 141 -4.19 6.40 -1.02
CA ASP A 141 -5.03 6.91 0.07
C ASP A 141 -5.12 8.43 -0.03
N THR A 142 -6.34 8.98 0.11
CA THR A 142 -6.59 10.41 0.11
C THR A 142 -5.71 11.15 1.12
N LEU A 143 -5.37 12.40 0.85
CA LEU A 143 -4.64 13.25 1.81
C LEU A 143 -5.39 13.41 3.13
N TRP A 144 -6.71 13.25 3.11
CA TRP A 144 -7.58 13.33 4.28
C TRP A 144 -7.34 12.17 5.26
N SER A 145 -7.27 10.92 4.80
CA SER A 145 -7.09 9.74 5.65
C SER A 145 -5.67 9.58 6.15
N SER A 146 -4.67 10.06 5.39
CA SER A 146 -3.28 9.98 5.79
C SER A 146 -2.97 10.97 6.91
N GLY A 147 -2.55 10.50 8.07
CA GLY A 147 -2.22 11.33 9.24
C GLY A 147 -0.74 11.39 9.58
N ILE A 148 -0.42 11.28 10.86
CA ILE A 148 0.93 11.24 11.39
C ILE A 148 1.15 9.87 12.03
N GLY A 149 2.12 9.11 11.51
CA GLY A 149 2.73 7.98 12.20
C GLY A 149 1.75 7.06 12.95
N GLY A 150 0.75 6.52 12.30
CA GLY A 150 -0.26 5.64 12.84
C GLY A 150 -1.61 6.29 13.19
N LEU A 151 -1.81 7.57 12.88
CA LEU A 151 -3.15 8.17 12.89
C LEU A 151 -3.88 7.91 11.56
N GLU A 152 -3.16 7.67 10.50
CA GLU A 152 -3.69 7.32 9.20
C GLU A 152 -4.44 5.99 9.16
N ASP A 153 -4.14 5.09 10.09
CA ASP A 153 -4.76 3.76 10.20
C ASP A 153 -5.84 3.70 11.31
N GLY A 154 -6.36 4.87 11.71
CA GLY A 154 -7.28 4.98 12.83
C GLY A 154 -6.59 5.12 14.19
N LEU A 155 -7.38 5.17 15.26
CA LEU A 155 -6.86 5.44 16.60
C LEU A 155 -6.30 4.21 17.29
N LEU A 156 -6.83 3.03 17.06
CA LEU A 156 -6.47 1.81 17.79
C LEU A 156 -5.86 0.74 16.91
N THR A 157 -6.56 0.33 15.86
CA THR A 157 -6.17 -0.76 14.98
C THR A 157 -6.62 -0.49 13.55
N ASP A 158 -6.22 -1.33 12.60
CA ASP A 158 -6.70 -1.29 11.21
C ASP A 158 -8.17 -1.79 11.05
N THR A 159 -8.85 -2.03 12.16
CA THR A 159 -10.28 -2.35 12.20
C THR A 159 -11.13 -1.20 12.71
N ASP A 160 -10.51 -0.08 13.10
CA ASP A 160 -11.21 1.13 13.52
C ASP A 160 -11.92 1.75 12.31
N LEU A 161 -13.00 2.45 12.60
CA LEU A 161 -13.71 3.23 11.59
C LEU A 161 -12.90 4.49 11.28
N ILE A 162 -12.27 4.49 10.12
CA ILE A 162 -11.54 5.66 9.61
C ILE A 162 -12.53 6.51 8.82
N VAL A 163 -12.56 7.80 9.14
CA VAL A 163 -13.44 8.75 8.47
C VAL A 163 -12.81 9.22 7.17
N GLY A 164 -13.55 9.05 6.06
CA GLY A 164 -13.09 9.42 4.71
C GLY A 164 -11.88 8.60 4.27
N ASP A 165 -11.86 7.29 4.53
CA ASP A 165 -10.79 6.39 4.12
C ASP A 165 -11.11 5.74 2.77
N PHE A 166 -10.56 6.30 1.72
CA PHE A 166 -10.64 5.79 0.36
C PHE A 166 -9.39 6.12 -0.43
N ASN A 167 -9.22 5.46 -1.57
CA ASN A 167 -8.14 5.72 -2.50
C ASN A 167 -8.66 6.50 -3.69
N THR A 168 -7.88 7.49 -4.12
CA THR A 168 -8.24 8.31 -5.28
C THR A 168 -7.01 8.65 -6.12
N ASN A 169 -7.24 9.02 -7.38
CA ASN A 169 -6.22 9.64 -8.22
C ASN A 169 -5.95 11.05 -7.73
N GLN A 170 -4.69 11.40 -7.57
CA GLN A 170 -4.33 12.67 -6.99
C GLN A 170 -3.04 13.24 -7.57
N VAL A 171 -2.93 14.55 -7.52
CA VAL A 171 -1.70 15.30 -7.74
C VAL A 171 -1.49 16.20 -6.54
N ASN A 172 -0.39 16.04 -5.84
CA ASN A 172 -0.09 16.88 -4.69
C ASN A 172 1.36 17.33 -4.66
N TYR A 173 1.60 18.43 -3.94
CA TYR A 173 2.93 18.94 -3.70
C TYR A 173 3.14 19.17 -2.21
N THR A 174 4.19 18.59 -1.66
CA THR A 174 4.57 18.72 -0.26
C THR A 174 5.85 19.56 -0.16
N PHE A 175 5.76 20.63 0.61
CA PHE A 175 6.91 21.41 1.05
C PHE A 175 7.25 21.03 2.49
N ALA A 176 8.52 20.72 2.78
CA ALA A 176 8.95 20.31 4.11
C ALA A 176 10.19 21.08 4.57
N VAL A 177 10.17 21.54 5.82
CA VAL A 177 11.30 22.21 6.46
C VAL A 177 11.25 22.04 8.00
N GLY A 178 12.33 21.59 8.59
CA GLY A 178 12.52 21.62 10.04
C GLY A 178 11.45 20.90 10.87
N GLY A 179 10.95 19.76 10.38
CA GLY A 179 9.87 18.99 11.03
C GLY A 179 8.46 19.44 10.66
N PHE A 180 8.30 20.57 9.98
CA PHE A 180 7.05 21.01 9.38
C PHE A 180 6.93 20.55 7.94
N SER A 181 5.72 20.15 7.56
CA SER A 181 5.38 19.99 6.13
C SER A 181 4.02 20.60 5.85
N ALA A 182 3.91 21.15 4.63
CA ALA A 182 2.67 21.68 4.08
C ALA A 182 2.42 20.99 2.75
N THR A 183 1.25 20.40 2.58
CA THR A 183 0.85 19.73 1.35
C THR A 183 -0.38 20.43 0.80
N VAL A 184 -0.39 20.65 -0.51
CA VAL A 184 -1.58 21.05 -1.28
C VAL A 184 -1.80 19.96 -2.32
N GLY A 185 -3.04 19.50 -2.47
CA GLY A 185 -3.41 18.42 -3.36
C GLY A 185 -4.70 18.69 -4.09
N LEU A 186 -4.80 18.07 -5.25
CA LEU A 186 -6.00 17.94 -6.05
C LEU A 186 -6.33 16.46 -6.13
N GLU A 187 -7.55 16.09 -5.83
CA GLU A 187 -8.04 14.71 -5.82
C GLU A 187 -9.22 14.56 -6.77
N ASP A 188 -9.29 13.42 -7.44
CA ASP A 188 -10.37 13.03 -8.33
C ASP A 188 -11.57 12.59 -7.46
N ASP A 189 -12.68 13.28 -7.58
CA ASP A 189 -13.93 13.02 -6.84
C ASP A 189 -14.79 11.91 -7.49
N SER A 190 -14.34 11.38 -8.63
CA SER A 190 -15.03 10.36 -9.42
C SER A 190 -16.34 10.81 -10.08
N THR A 191 -16.65 12.10 -10.10
CA THR A 191 -17.83 12.64 -10.80
C THR A 191 -17.68 12.58 -12.32
N GLY A 192 -16.42 12.55 -12.79
CA GLY A 192 -16.07 12.51 -14.22
C GLY A 192 -16.02 13.86 -14.90
N ASP A 193 -16.12 14.95 -14.15
CA ASP A 193 -15.86 16.29 -14.63
C ASP A 193 -14.38 16.70 -14.50
N VAL A 194 -14.05 17.96 -14.66
CA VAL A 194 -12.66 18.45 -14.64
C VAL A 194 -12.30 19.23 -13.37
N VAL A 195 -13.24 19.42 -12.47
CA VAL A 195 -13.02 20.17 -11.22
C VAL A 195 -12.71 19.18 -10.11
N PRO A 196 -11.50 19.19 -9.56
CA PRO A 196 -11.10 18.25 -8.54
C PRO A 196 -11.43 18.79 -7.15
N ASP A 197 -11.48 17.90 -6.17
CA ASP A 197 -11.42 18.26 -4.76
C ASP A 197 -10.09 18.90 -4.41
N VAL A 198 -10.13 19.88 -3.55
CA VAL A 198 -8.94 20.63 -3.14
C VAL A 198 -8.59 20.34 -1.68
N HIS A 199 -7.38 19.86 -1.46
CA HIS A 199 -6.85 19.55 -0.13
C HIS A 199 -5.73 20.47 0.29
N GLY A 200 -5.73 20.82 1.59
CA GLY A 200 -4.62 21.42 2.26
C GLY A 200 -4.28 20.66 3.55
N LYS A 201 -3.01 20.37 3.80
CA LYS A 201 -2.58 19.66 5.00
C LYS A 201 -1.31 20.25 5.58
N LEU A 202 -1.32 20.50 6.87
CA LEU A 202 -0.15 20.92 7.65
C LEU A 202 0.20 19.83 8.64
N VAL A 203 1.46 19.46 8.70
CA VAL A 203 1.97 18.44 9.63
C VAL A 203 3.19 18.99 10.34
N TYR A 204 3.25 18.74 11.64
CA TYR A 204 4.46 18.90 12.45
C TYR A 204 4.86 17.56 13.04
N SER A 205 6.12 17.18 12.90
CA SER A 205 6.71 15.97 13.47
C SER A 205 7.96 16.32 14.27
N GLY A 206 8.02 15.85 15.50
CA GLY A 206 9.13 16.09 16.42
C GLY A 206 9.39 14.90 17.33
N ALA A 207 10.37 15.03 18.22
CA ALA A 207 10.76 13.94 19.12
C ALA A 207 9.63 13.50 20.06
N TRP A 208 8.72 14.40 20.47
CA TRP A 208 7.59 14.10 21.32
C TRP A 208 6.42 13.40 20.60
N GLY A 209 6.44 13.38 19.27
CA GLY A 209 5.35 12.91 18.43
C GLY A 209 5.05 13.89 17.31
N GLY A 210 3.80 14.26 17.11
CA GLY A 210 3.44 15.22 16.08
C GLY A 210 1.98 15.65 16.13
N ALA A 211 1.64 16.62 15.29
CA ALA A 211 0.29 17.12 15.13
C ALA A 211 0.03 17.41 13.64
N TYR A 212 -1.23 17.31 13.22
CA TYR A 212 -1.62 17.70 11.88
C TYR A 212 -2.95 18.43 11.86
N LEU A 213 -3.13 19.24 10.82
CA LEU A 213 -4.40 19.86 10.45
C LEU A 213 -4.60 19.65 8.96
N SER A 214 -5.75 19.15 8.58
CA SER A 214 -6.17 18.92 7.20
C SER A 214 -7.46 19.67 6.92
N ALA A 215 -7.59 20.20 5.73
CA ALA A 215 -8.79 20.84 5.24
C ALA A 215 -9.07 20.31 3.84
N VAL A 216 -10.33 20.11 3.51
CA VAL A 216 -10.78 19.72 2.17
C VAL A 216 -11.94 20.58 1.75
N TYR A 217 -11.94 20.96 0.49
CA TYR A 217 -13.08 21.47 -0.24
C TYR A 217 -13.45 20.40 -1.27
N ASP A 218 -14.57 19.74 -1.03
CA ASP A 218 -15.23 18.75 -1.88
C ASP A 218 -16.09 19.58 -2.85
N GLU A 219 -15.81 19.47 -4.14
CA GLU A 219 -16.39 20.40 -5.14
C GLU A 219 -17.86 20.09 -5.38
N THR A 220 -18.21 18.81 -5.43
CA THR A 220 -19.59 18.43 -5.71
C THR A 220 -20.00 17.24 -4.85
N PHE A 221 -20.82 17.50 -3.86
CA PHE A 221 -21.54 16.44 -3.20
C PHE A 221 -22.81 16.11 -3.99
N ASN A 222 -22.78 15.07 -4.80
CA ASN A 222 -23.95 14.58 -5.50
C ASN A 222 -24.80 13.69 -4.59
N ASP A 223 -26.06 14.02 -4.41
CA ASP A 223 -27.06 13.18 -3.75
C ASP A 223 -27.13 11.74 -4.34
N GLU A 224 -26.75 11.59 -5.61
CA GLU A 224 -26.77 10.30 -6.29
C GLU A 224 -25.69 9.35 -5.74
N ASP A 225 -24.52 9.86 -5.36
CA ASP A 225 -23.43 9.05 -4.80
C ASP A 225 -23.74 8.53 -3.40
N VAL A 226 -24.51 9.31 -2.61
CA VAL A 226 -24.97 8.86 -1.29
C VAL A 226 -26.17 7.95 -1.41
N SER A 227 -27.02 8.16 -2.40
CA SER A 227 -28.18 7.29 -2.63
C SER A 227 -27.76 5.88 -3.01
N ASP A 228 -26.68 5.72 -3.80
CA ASP A 228 -26.11 4.42 -4.15
C ASP A 228 -25.42 3.73 -2.95
N LEU A 229 -24.85 4.50 -2.02
CA LEU A 229 -24.35 3.97 -0.76
C LEU A 229 -25.44 3.44 0.16
N PHE A 230 -26.65 3.96 0.04
CA PHE A 230 -27.82 3.56 0.87
C PHE A 230 -28.87 2.74 0.12
N THR A 231 -28.82 2.63 -1.21
CA THR A 231 -29.78 1.86 -2.02
C THR A 231 -29.36 0.42 -2.34
N SER A 232 -28.32 -0.11 -1.68
CA SER A 232 -28.16 -1.57 -1.67
C SER A 232 -29.45 -2.20 -1.11
N ASP A 233 -30.09 -3.05 -1.89
CA ASP A 233 -31.43 -3.68 -1.74
C ASP A 233 -31.74 -4.34 -0.38
N THR A 234 -30.97 -4.07 0.67
CA THR A 234 -31.08 -4.73 1.98
C THR A 234 -31.25 -3.79 3.19
N PHE A 235 -31.20 -2.48 3.01
CA PHE A 235 -31.37 -1.56 4.13
C PHE A 235 -32.32 -0.41 3.80
N THR A 236 -33.61 -0.65 4.04
CA THR A 236 -34.60 0.44 4.05
C THR A 236 -34.58 1.03 5.46
N LEU A 237 -33.84 2.07 5.71
CA LEU A 237 -34.10 2.98 6.82
C LEU A 237 -35.39 3.74 6.48
N SER A 238 -36.53 3.16 6.88
CA SER A 238 -37.83 3.86 6.91
C SER A 238 -37.82 4.84 8.07
N GLY A 239 -37.08 5.90 7.94
CA GLY A 239 -37.10 7.06 8.81
C GLY A 239 -36.91 8.28 7.92
N THR A 240 -37.81 9.25 8.07
CA THR A 240 -37.65 10.56 7.48
C THR A 240 -36.35 11.15 8.11
N PHE A 241 -35.21 10.98 7.44
CA PHE A 241 -34.07 11.85 7.72
C PHE A 241 -34.56 13.27 7.46
N PRO A 242 -34.35 14.20 8.39
CA PRO A 242 -34.62 15.59 8.08
C PRO A 242 -33.82 15.92 6.83
N THR A 243 -34.44 16.59 5.92
CA THR A 243 -33.91 17.17 4.69
C THR A 243 -32.65 18.00 4.97
N LEU A 244 -31.53 17.31 5.24
CA LEU A 244 -30.19 17.89 5.28
C LEU A 244 -29.53 17.87 3.91
N LEU A 245 -30.25 17.36 2.90
CA LEU A 245 -29.76 17.16 1.53
C LEU A 245 -30.54 18.01 0.53
N GLU A 246 -31.06 19.16 0.94
CA GLU A 246 -31.63 20.13 0.04
C GLU A 246 -30.57 21.19 -0.26
N ASP A 247 -29.79 21.00 -1.28
CA ASP A 247 -29.22 21.93 -2.25
C ASP A 247 -27.91 21.36 -2.84
N GLY A 248 -28.05 20.56 -3.90
CA GLY A 248 -26.94 19.80 -4.50
C GLY A 248 -25.98 20.58 -5.39
N ASP A 249 -25.89 21.91 -5.26
CA ASP A 249 -25.05 22.76 -6.12
C ASP A 249 -23.94 23.51 -5.35
N ASN A 250 -23.73 23.23 -4.07
CA ASN A 250 -22.71 23.91 -3.29
C ASN A 250 -21.71 22.91 -2.74
N GLY A 251 -20.45 23.09 -3.10
CA GLY A 251 -19.36 22.27 -2.58
C GLY A 251 -19.33 22.23 -1.04
N ALA A 252 -18.79 21.17 -0.50
CA ALA A 252 -18.71 20.92 0.93
C ALA A 252 -17.31 21.27 1.48
N PHE A 253 -17.25 21.70 2.74
CA PHE A 253 -15.99 21.97 3.42
C PHE A 253 -15.87 21.15 4.68
N ALA A 254 -14.69 20.53 4.89
CA ALA A 254 -14.41 19.80 6.11
C ALA A 254 -13.01 20.07 6.65
N LEU A 255 -12.88 19.94 7.97
CA LEU A 255 -11.64 20.06 8.72
C LEU A 255 -11.38 18.79 9.53
N LYS A 256 -10.10 18.37 9.58
CA LYS A 256 -9.65 17.24 10.38
C LYS A 256 -8.33 17.60 11.06
N GLY A 257 -8.15 17.19 12.30
CA GLY A 257 -6.89 17.40 12.99
C GLY A 257 -6.61 16.31 14.00
N GLY A 258 -5.33 16.07 14.25
CA GLY A 258 -4.92 15.06 15.18
C GLY A 258 -3.58 15.34 15.84
N VAL A 259 -3.39 14.72 17.01
CA VAL A 259 -2.16 14.79 17.80
C VAL A 259 -1.77 13.37 18.19
N LEU A 260 -0.50 13.04 17.96
CA LEU A 260 0.15 11.85 18.46
C LEU A 260 1.23 12.26 19.44
N HIS A 261 1.10 11.88 20.70
CA HIS A 261 2.14 12.07 21.71
C HIS A 261 2.77 10.72 22.07
N LYS A 262 4.10 10.66 21.98
CA LYS A 262 4.90 9.48 22.33
C LYS A 262 5.47 9.62 23.72
N ASP A 263 5.61 8.50 24.42
CA ASP A 263 6.27 8.40 25.73
C ASP A 263 5.69 9.30 26.83
N LEU A 264 4.38 9.62 26.74
CA LEU A 264 3.72 10.53 27.70
C LEU A 264 3.58 9.92 29.10
N ILE A 265 3.30 8.62 29.20
CA ILE A 265 3.04 7.93 30.46
C ILE A 265 4.19 6.98 30.82
N ALA A 266 4.70 6.25 29.83
CA ALA A 266 5.79 5.30 29.96
C ALA A 266 6.55 5.23 28.63
N PRO A 267 7.80 4.72 28.60
CA PRO A 267 8.50 4.44 27.34
C PRO A 267 7.63 3.62 26.42
N GLU A 268 7.61 3.97 25.12
CA GLU A 268 6.82 3.33 24.07
C GLU A 268 5.29 3.52 24.17
N SER A 269 4.79 4.25 25.18
CA SER A 269 3.37 4.63 25.23
C SER A 269 3.03 5.66 24.15
N GLN A 270 1.80 5.61 23.64
CA GLN A 270 1.30 6.57 22.66
C GLN A 270 -0.08 7.06 23.08
N LEU A 271 -0.27 8.38 23.00
CA LEU A 271 -1.57 9.02 23.10
C LEU A 271 -1.93 9.57 21.72
N LYS A 272 -3.04 9.11 21.17
CA LYS A 272 -3.59 9.57 19.89
C LYS A 272 -4.93 10.26 20.15
N ILE A 273 -5.09 11.43 19.59
CA ILE A 273 -6.36 12.17 19.60
C ILE A 273 -6.59 12.69 18.19
N GLU A 274 -7.75 12.42 17.63
CA GLU A 274 -8.16 12.89 16.33
C GLU A 274 -9.60 13.39 16.39
N GLY A 275 -9.89 14.41 15.62
CA GLY A 275 -11.23 14.97 15.46
C GLY A 275 -11.41 15.55 14.08
N HIS A 276 -12.64 15.52 13.60
CA HIS A 276 -13.03 16.10 12.32
C HIS A 276 -14.38 16.80 12.44
N TYR A 277 -14.61 17.72 11.55
CA TYR A 277 -15.87 18.44 11.42
C TYR A 277 -16.13 18.77 9.95
N ALA A 278 -17.30 18.41 9.47
CA ALA A 278 -17.80 18.78 8.16
C ALA A 278 -18.86 19.86 8.32
N PHE A 279 -18.77 20.92 7.53
CA PHE A 279 -19.75 22.02 7.54
C PHE A 279 -20.98 21.64 6.73
N ASP A 280 -20.77 20.81 5.68
CA ASP A 280 -21.78 20.28 4.79
C ASP A 280 -21.54 18.77 4.62
N PRO A 281 -22.53 18.00 4.15
CA PRO A 281 -22.34 16.59 3.83
C PRO A 281 -21.20 16.40 2.82
N THR A 282 -20.29 15.45 3.07
CA THR A 282 -19.15 15.17 2.20
C THR A 282 -18.70 13.72 2.39
N VAL A 283 -18.15 13.10 1.35
CA VAL A 283 -17.56 11.77 1.39
C VAL A 283 -16.41 11.68 2.41
N TYR A 284 -15.74 12.77 2.70
CA TYR A 284 -14.65 12.87 3.67
C TYR A 284 -15.11 12.79 5.13
N ALA A 285 -16.39 13.01 5.41
CA ALA A 285 -16.96 12.92 6.75
C ALA A 285 -17.67 11.60 7.04
N VAL A 286 -17.77 10.70 6.04
CA VAL A 286 -18.41 9.40 6.20
C VAL A 286 -17.38 8.38 6.69
N THR A 287 -17.76 7.58 7.69
CA THR A 287 -16.91 6.48 8.14
C THR A 287 -16.95 5.34 7.14
N SER A 288 -15.80 4.85 6.70
CA SER A 288 -15.67 3.71 5.79
C SER A 288 -16.38 2.44 6.29
N GLY A 289 -16.64 2.36 7.61
CA GLY A 289 -17.35 1.27 8.22
C GLY A 289 -18.88 1.29 8.04
N LEU A 290 -19.48 2.45 7.74
CA LEU A 290 -20.92 2.52 7.49
C LEU A 290 -21.30 1.86 6.16
N THR A 291 -20.42 1.96 5.16
CA THR A 291 -20.59 1.27 3.88
C THR A 291 -20.40 -0.25 4.01
N SER A 292 -19.66 -0.69 5.01
CA SER A 292 -19.46 -2.11 5.30
C SER A 292 -20.50 -2.66 6.27
N ALA A 293 -21.08 -1.82 7.13
CA ALA A 293 -22.16 -2.21 8.05
C ALA A 293 -23.49 -2.39 7.32
N ALA A 294 -23.67 -1.74 6.18
CA ALA A 294 -24.85 -1.95 5.32
C ALA A 294 -24.81 -3.29 4.54
N THR A 295 -23.73 -4.04 4.64
CA THR A 295 -23.55 -5.36 4.04
C THR A 295 -23.55 -6.50 5.08
N PHE A 296 -24.06 -6.25 6.26
CA PHE A 296 -24.30 -7.31 7.26
C PHE A 296 -25.66 -7.96 7.10
#